data_0aabd46523bd83b237e595e4daf6b452
#
_entry.id   0aabd46523bd83b237e595e4daf6b452
#
_cell.length_a   1.000
_cell.length_b   1.000
_cell.length_c   1.000
_cell.angle_alpha   90.00
_cell.angle_beta   90.00
_cell.angle_gamma   90.00
#
_symmetry.space_group_name_H-M   'P 1'
#
loop_
_entity.id
_entity.type
_entity.pdbx_description
1 polymer ?
#
loop_
_entity_poly.entity_id
_entity_poly.type
_entity_poly.pdbx_seq_one_letter_code
_entity_poly.pdbx_strand_id
1 'polypeptide(L)'
;MHKHNFLLSLITVMTILASAEAKGERVPGGEGEMPRLVVNILIDQLRSDYLETFSPLYGDEGFRQLMRGGRYYTQAVYAVAPRDRAVAAATWSTGAAAAEHGIVGERFLHRATLRATVAVDDPTVQGRGTTDRFSPASLLVTTLSDELKLATGGHAYVVSLSPQADVAILAGGHAADQAVWIDDRNGKWVTSSYYGELPLWADVRNSQQSIDRRLAAGAWQPLQRGKQTVLLNGSTVKPFSHRMTGGERFSAFKTSAMVNDEVAAAVADVLNNTPLGNDGTPDLLNVSLYAGTFAGRNPAASALELQDTYERLDRALGTIIKSVEAKVGKGRVLFTLAGTGTFDREQADDERYRFPGGVFDMRRAVSLLNIYLANLYGKGNYIETTLGTEIFFNRRLISEQRIDFGELQHRAADFLLDLSGVKTVITGRELQTEALSAASFAARAGYFPQRSGDVVIVLRSGWRSIGTDGQISAPITAARVEFPIIFYGCGIAPQTIGTPVRVDCLAPTVSKALRIRAPSGCSELPLF
;
A
#
# COMPACT_ATOMS: atom_id res chain seq x y z
N MET A 1 -25.93 85.35 -17.60
CA MET A 1 -26.86 84.36 -17.01
C MET A 1 -26.74 83.06 -17.73
N HIS A 2 -25.97 82.10 -17.24
CA HIS A 2 -25.94 80.70 -17.63
C HIS A 2 -24.70 80.03 -16.97
N LYS A 3 -24.79 79.77 -15.69
CA LYS A 3 -23.79 78.90 -14.97
C LYS A 3 -24.47 78.47 -13.63
N HIS A 4 -25.44 77.58 -13.67
CA HIS A 4 -25.94 76.97 -12.40
C HIS A 4 -26.66 75.64 -12.58
N ASN A 5 -26.63 74.96 -13.72
CA ASN A 5 -27.38 73.70 -13.89
C ASN A 5 -26.52 72.49 -14.24
N PHE A 6 -25.22 72.48 -13.86
CA PHE A 6 -24.32 71.30 -14.18
C PHE A 6 -23.77 70.58 -12.95
N LEU A 7 -24.17 70.96 -11.74
CA LEU A 7 -23.66 70.38 -10.50
C LEU A 7 -24.62 69.43 -9.76
N LEU A 8 -25.87 69.31 -10.20
CA LEU A 8 -26.85 68.43 -9.54
C LEU A 8 -27.01 67.05 -10.22
N SER A 9 -26.43 66.84 -11.39
CA SER A 9 -26.56 65.57 -12.13
C SER A 9 -25.42 64.54 -11.84
N LEU A 10 -24.37 64.94 -11.09
CA LEU A 10 -23.23 64.11 -10.79
C LEU A 10 -23.25 63.44 -9.42
N ILE A 11 -24.20 63.83 -8.55
CA ILE A 11 -24.32 63.28 -7.19
C ILE A 11 -25.33 62.11 -7.12
N THR A 12 -26.20 61.96 -8.11
CA THR A 12 -27.23 60.90 -8.11
C THR A 12 -26.75 59.60 -8.79
N VAL A 13 -25.60 59.60 -9.48
CA VAL A 13 -25.02 58.39 -10.11
C VAL A 13 -23.99 57.69 -9.19
N MET A 14 -23.54 58.35 -8.11
CA MET A 14 -22.53 57.81 -7.20
C MET A 14 -23.10 57.05 -5.98
N THR A 15 -24.42 56.99 -5.83
CA THR A 15 -25.10 56.32 -4.68
C THR A 15 -25.79 55.01 -5.05
N ILE A 16 -25.63 54.48 -6.28
CA ILE A 16 -26.24 53.19 -6.69
C ILE A 16 -25.15 52.08 -6.92
N LEU A 17 -23.87 52.39 -6.71
CA LEU A 17 -22.77 51.41 -6.84
C LEU A 17 -22.22 50.85 -5.52
N ALA A 18 -22.93 51.10 -4.40
CA ALA A 18 -22.49 50.66 -3.08
C ALA A 18 -23.50 49.75 -2.37
N SER A 19 -24.11 48.77 -3.04
CA SER A 19 -24.84 47.69 -2.35
C SER A 19 -25.14 46.51 -3.28
N ALA A 20 -24.08 45.88 -3.76
CA ALA A 20 -24.12 44.50 -4.21
C ALA A 20 -22.81 43.80 -3.80
N GLU A 21 -22.43 43.92 -2.52
CA GLU A 21 -21.68 42.81 -1.91
C GLU A 21 -22.68 41.65 -1.80
N ALA A 22 -22.75 40.87 -2.87
CA ALA A 22 -23.27 39.53 -2.79
C ALA A 22 -22.46 38.84 -1.69
N LYS A 23 -23.08 38.63 -0.51
CA LYS A 23 -22.67 37.58 0.40
C LYS A 23 -22.77 36.26 -0.37
N GLY A 24 -21.76 35.95 -1.18
CA GLY A 24 -21.52 34.60 -1.62
C GLY A 24 -21.35 33.81 -0.34
N GLU A 25 -22.31 32.98 0.01
CA GLU A 25 -22.11 31.91 0.96
C GLU A 25 -20.84 31.19 0.50
N ARG A 26 -19.75 31.33 1.28
CA ARG A 26 -18.54 30.53 1.06
C ARG A 26 -18.98 29.09 1.21
N VAL A 27 -19.04 28.35 0.11
CA VAL A 27 -19.23 26.92 0.14
C VAL A 27 -18.05 26.38 0.95
N PRO A 28 -18.29 25.70 2.09
CA PRO A 28 -17.20 25.11 2.88
C PRO A 28 -16.37 24.20 1.98
N GLY A 29 -15.04 24.37 1.98
CA GLY A 29 -14.12 23.58 1.15
C GLY A 29 -13.62 24.29 -0.11
N GLY A 30 -13.65 25.62 -0.17
CA GLY A 30 -13.01 26.42 -1.23
C GLY A 30 -11.48 26.24 -1.27
N GLU A 31 -10.85 26.60 -2.39
CA GLU A 31 -9.38 26.56 -2.53
C GLU A 31 -8.70 27.28 -1.37
N GLY A 32 -7.76 26.58 -0.68
CA GLY A 32 -7.01 27.08 0.45
C GLY A 32 -7.61 26.82 1.84
N GLU A 33 -8.76 26.16 1.96
CA GLU A 33 -9.28 25.69 3.26
C GLU A 33 -8.55 24.38 3.67
N MET A 34 -8.12 24.32 4.94
CA MET A 34 -7.44 23.15 5.49
C MET A 34 -8.48 22.10 5.90
N PRO A 35 -8.31 20.81 5.53
CA PRO A 35 -9.24 19.76 5.93
C PRO A 35 -9.21 19.54 7.44
N ARG A 36 -10.37 19.23 8.03
CA ARG A 36 -10.47 18.80 9.44
C ARG A 36 -10.11 17.32 9.62
N LEU A 37 -10.35 16.53 8.58
CA LEU A 37 -9.99 15.12 8.54
C LEU A 37 -9.43 14.77 7.16
N VAL A 38 -8.30 14.08 7.17
CA VAL A 38 -7.80 13.40 5.98
C VAL A 38 -8.12 11.92 6.11
N VAL A 39 -8.72 11.34 5.07
CA VAL A 39 -8.95 9.90 4.97
C VAL A 39 -8.08 9.37 3.85
N ASN A 40 -6.98 8.71 4.21
CA ASN A 40 -6.08 8.07 3.28
C ASN A 40 -6.51 6.63 3.04
N ILE A 41 -6.78 6.27 1.79
CA ILE A 41 -7.24 4.94 1.41
C ILE A 41 -6.18 4.27 0.54
N LEU A 42 -5.61 3.16 1.03
CA LEU A 42 -4.72 2.28 0.27
C LEU A 42 -5.48 1.02 -0.11
N ILE A 43 -5.60 0.74 -1.40
CA ILE A 43 -6.30 -0.45 -1.88
C ILE A 43 -5.27 -1.46 -2.38
N ASP A 44 -5.20 -2.59 -1.67
CA ASP A 44 -4.28 -3.66 -2.06
C ASP A 44 -4.73 -4.29 -3.39
N GLN A 45 -3.79 -4.44 -4.31
CA GLN A 45 -3.97 -5.01 -5.65
C GLN A 45 -4.96 -4.26 -6.56
N LEU A 46 -5.19 -2.96 -6.34
CA LEU A 46 -6.03 -2.15 -7.23
C LEU A 46 -5.37 -2.01 -8.60
N ARG A 47 -6.18 -2.19 -9.67
CA ARG A 47 -5.73 -2.07 -11.07
C ARG A 47 -6.67 -1.14 -11.84
N SER A 48 -6.09 -0.27 -12.68
CA SER A 48 -6.87 0.65 -13.52
C SER A 48 -7.71 -0.09 -14.57
N ASP A 49 -7.17 -1.15 -15.18
CA ASP A 49 -7.89 -1.95 -16.19
C ASP A 49 -9.11 -2.68 -15.62
N TYR A 50 -9.02 -3.21 -14.39
CA TYR A 50 -10.17 -3.80 -13.71
C TYR A 50 -11.18 -2.74 -13.24
N LEU A 51 -10.68 -1.58 -12.78
CA LEU A 51 -11.54 -0.46 -12.41
C LEU A 51 -12.40 -0.01 -13.59
N GLU A 52 -11.83 0.07 -14.79
CA GLU A 52 -12.55 0.39 -16.02
C GLU A 52 -13.49 -0.73 -16.44
N THR A 53 -13.02 -1.99 -16.45
CA THR A 53 -13.78 -3.17 -16.86
C THR A 53 -15.06 -3.31 -16.04
N PHE A 54 -14.99 -3.17 -14.72
CA PHE A 54 -16.14 -3.32 -13.83
C PHE A 54 -16.95 -2.02 -13.61
N SER A 55 -16.56 -0.92 -14.25
CA SER A 55 -17.23 0.38 -14.10
C SER A 55 -18.74 0.39 -14.39
N PRO A 56 -19.29 -0.46 -15.30
CA PRO A 56 -20.74 -0.53 -15.50
C PRO A 56 -21.53 -0.97 -14.25
N LEU A 57 -20.86 -1.66 -13.31
CA LEU A 57 -21.50 -2.24 -12.13
C LEU A 57 -21.50 -1.30 -10.91
N TYR A 58 -20.75 -0.20 -10.97
CA TYR A 58 -20.61 0.71 -9.85
C TYR A 58 -21.87 1.56 -9.61
N GLY A 59 -22.13 1.82 -8.34
CA GLY A 59 -23.09 2.83 -7.89
C GLY A 59 -22.61 4.27 -8.14
N ASP A 60 -23.41 5.24 -7.73
CA ASP A 60 -23.03 6.65 -7.88
C ASP A 60 -22.17 7.19 -6.70
N GLU A 61 -22.14 6.47 -5.57
CA GLU A 61 -21.58 6.93 -4.28
C GLU A 61 -20.15 6.43 -3.97
N GLY A 62 -19.56 5.58 -4.80
CA GLY A 62 -18.23 5.00 -4.62
C GLY A 62 -17.19 5.56 -5.58
N PHE A 63 -16.63 4.71 -6.41
CA PHE A 63 -15.63 5.11 -7.40
C PHE A 63 -16.10 6.24 -8.32
N ARG A 64 -17.37 6.20 -8.77
CA ARG A 64 -17.90 7.25 -9.64
C ARG A 64 -17.89 8.61 -8.98
N GLN A 65 -18.25 8.70 -7.69
CA GLN A 65 -18.20 9.96 -6.94
C GLN A 65 -16.77 10.50 -6.87
N LEU A 66 -15.81 9.63 -6.51
CA LEU A 66 -14.41 10.00 -6.40
C LEU A 66 -13.81 10.45 -7.73
N MET A 67 -14.05 9.70 -8.81
CA MET A 67 -13.49 10.01 -10.14
C MET A 67 -14.10 11.26 -10.76
N ARG A 68 -15.42 11.49 -10.62
CA ARG A 68 -16.11 12.65 -11.19
C ARG A 68 -15.90 13.93 -10.38
N GLY A 69 -15.87 13.79 -9.06
CA GLY A 69 -15.79 14.93 -8.14
C GLY A 69 -14.38 15.26 -7.67
N GLY A 70 -13.40 14.44 -8.00
CA GLY A 70 -12.02 14.55 -7.54
C GLY A 70 -11.01 14.91 -8.62
N ARG A 71 -9.78 15.12 -8.17
CA ARG A 71 -8.61 15.16 -9.05
C ARG A 71 -8.13 13.71 -9.23
N TYR A 72 -8.41 13.18 -10.42
CA TYR A 72 -8.23 11.79 -10.78
C TYR A 72 -7.05 11.63 -11.73
N TYR A 73 -5.95 11.07 -11.22
CA TYR A 73 -4.80 10.63 -12.01
C TYR A 73 -5.04 9.18 -12.43
N THR A 74 -5.18 8.94 -13.73
CA THR A 74 -5.57 7.61 -14.25
C THR A 74 -4.45 6.59 -14.18
N GLN A 75 -3.19 7.07 -14.17
CA GLN A 75 -1.98 6.26 -14.23
C GLN A 75 -1.03 6.67 -13.11
N ALA A 76 -0.95 5.86 -12.08
CA ALA A 76 0.05 5.99 -11.06
C ALA A 76 0.99 4.79 -11.06
N VAL A 77 2.23 5.03 -10.66
CA VAL A 77 3.26 4.01 -10.55
C VAL A 77 4.12 4.30 -9.31
N TYR A 78 4.76 3.28 -8.79
CA TYR A 78 5.86 3.46 -7.85
C TYR A 78 7.15 3.74 -8.64
N ALA A 79 8.02 4.58 -8.10
CA ALA A 79 9.34 4.82 -8.70
C ALA A 79 10.13 3.51 -8.87
N VAL A 80 10.04 2.65 -7.88
CA VAL A 80 10.49 1.27 -7.90
C VAL A 80 9.29 0.40 -7.62
N ALA A 81 9.02 -0.56 -8.50
CA ALA A 81 7.93 -1.50 -8.27
C ALA A 81 8.09 -2.14 -6.88
N PRO A 82 7.12 -1.99 -5.98
CA PRO A 82 7.25 -2.55 -4.64
C PRO A 82 7.33 -4.08 -4.75
N ARG A 83 8.21 -4.64 -3.93
CA ARG A 83 8.39 -6.10 -3.88
C ARG A 83 7.12 -6.78 -3.36
N ASP A 84 6.48 -6.12 -2.40
CA ASP A 84 5.27 -6.58 -1.75
C ASP A 84 4.48 -5.39 -1.13
N ARG A 85 3.39 -5.72 -0.47
CA ARG A 85 2.48 -4.77 0.17
C ARG A 85 3.14 -3.93 1.27
N ALA A 86 4.05 -4.51 2.05
CA ALA A 86 4.74 -3.78 3.13
C ALA A 86 5.60 -2.64 2.58
N VAL A 87 6.36 -2.89 1.51
CA VAL A 87 7.14 -1.85 0.81
C VAL A 87 6.21 -0.78 0.25
N ALA A 88 5.09 -1.20 -0.36
CA ALA A 88 4.10 -0.26 -0.91
C ALA A 88 3.51 0.65 0.18
N ALA A 89 3.10 0.07 1.31
CA ALA A 89 2.52 0.82 2.44
C ALA A 89 3.53 1.80 3.06
N ALA A 90 4.79 1.38 3.23
CA ALA A 90 5.84 2.25 3.73
C ALA A 90 6.11 3.42 2.77
N THR A 91 6.26 3.15 1.46
CA THR A 91 6.45 4.21 0.45
C THR A 91 5.24 5.16 0.40
N TRP A 92 4.03 4.63 0.44
CA TRP A 92 2.80 5.44 0.41
C TRP A 92 2.67 6.38 1.61
N SER A 93 3.02 5.92 2.81
CA SER A 93 2.89 6.70 4.04
C SER A 93 4.03 7.69 4.27
N THR A 94 5.22 7.42 3.69
CA THR A 94 6.43 8.23 3.90
C THR A 94 6.82 9.11 2.72
N GLY A 95 6.37 8.77 1.51
CA GLY A 95 6.86 9.39 0.27
C GLY A 95 8.34 9.08 -0.02
N ALA A 96 8.90 8.06 0.62
CA ALA A 96 10.31 7.67 0.52
C ALA A 96 10.47 6.30 -0.14
N ALA A 97 11.66 6.02 -0.65
CA ALA A 97 12.03 4.72 -1.20
C ALA A 97 12.49 3.75 -0.09
N ALA A 98 12.54 2.43 -0.40
CA ALA A 98 12.97 1.42 0.56
C ALA A 98 14.40 1.64 1.08
N ALA A 99 15.28 2.22 0.26
CA ALA A 99 16.62 2.63 0.65
C ALA A 99 16.64 3.65 1.80
N GLU A 100 15.60 4.46 1.93
CA GLU A 100 15.46 5.50 2.95
C GLU A 100 14.61 5.00 4.14
N HIS A 101 13.40 4.47 3.87
CA HIS A 101 12.52 4.02 4.95
C HIS A 101 12.89 2.65 5.54
N GLY A 102 13.81 1.91 4.92
CA GLY A 102 14.37 0.66 5.42
C GLY A 102 13.50 -0.58 5.29
N ILE A 103 12.24 -0.48 4.84
CA ILE A 103 11.35 -1.63 4.63
C ILE A 103 11.62 -2.17 3.22
N VAL A 104 12.38 -3.25 3.11
CA VAL A 104 12.79 -3.86 1.83
C VAL A 104 11.92 -5.03 1.41
N GLY A 105 10.94 -5.40 2.21
CA GLY A 105 9.99 -6.48 1.99
C GLY A 105 9.16 -6.73 3.24
N GLU A 106 8.08 -7.51 3.11
CA GLU A 106 7.28 -8.02 4.22
C GLU A 106 8.15 -8.81 5.22
N ARG A 107 9.21 -9.43 4.70
CA ARG A 107 10.23 -10.11 5.50
C ARG A 107 11.61 -9.71 5.01
N PHE A 108 12.53 -9.56 5.95
CA PHE A 108 13.94 -9.35 5.66
C PHE A 108 14.83 -10.12 6.65
N LEU A 109 16.09 -10.32 6.30
CA LEU A 109 17.04 -10.99 7.16
C LEU A 109 17.60 -10.03 8.20
N HIS A 110 17.47 -10.39 9.47
CA HIS A 110 18.19 -9.71 10.54
C HIS A 110 19.61 -10.27 10.62
N ARG A 111 20.61 -9.53 10.13
CA ARG A 111 21.98 -10.04 9.94
C ARG A 111 22.66 -10.53 11.23
N ALA A 112 22.36 -9.92 12.38
CA ALA A 112 22.99 -10.33 13.64
C ALA A 112 22.45 -11.67 14.15
N THR A 113 21.20 -12.02 13.84
CA THR A 113 20.56 -13.26 14.29
C THR A 113 20.44 -14.31 13.19
N LEU A 114 20.68 -13.92 11.93
CA LEU A 114 20.49 -14.74 10.71
C LEU A 114 19.07 -15.30 10.58
N ARG A 115 18.09 -14.59 11.15
CA ARG A 115 16.68 -14.97 11.08
C ARG A 115 15.92 -14.03 10.16
N ALA A 116 15.09 -14.64 9.32
CA ALA A 116 14.10 -13.88 8.57
C ALA A 116 12.98 -13.43 9.54
N THR A 117 12.83 -12.11 9.69
CA THR A 117 11.81 -11.48 10.53
C THR A 117 10.78 -10.77 9.67
N VAL A 118 9.56 -10.67 10.13
CA VAL A 118 8.52 -9.83 9.52
C VAL A 118 8.89 -8.37 9.73
N ALA A 119 8.63 -7.53 8.75
CA ALA A 119 9.04 -6.11 8.76
C ALA A 119 8.53 -5.31 9.96
N VAL A 120 7.43 -5.73 10.55
CA VAL A 120 6.82 -5.10 11.73
C VAL A 120 7.04 -5.88 13.04
N ASP A 121 7.83 -6.97 13.02
CA ASP A 121 8.12 -7.75 14.23
C ASP A 121 8.99 -6.94 15.20
N ASP A 122 8.56 -6.92 16.45
CA ASP A 122 9.25 -6.22 17.53
C ASP A 122 9.12 -7.02 18.85
N PRO A 123 10.18 -7.71 19.26
CA PRO A 123 10.16 -8.54 20.46
C PRO A 123 9.98 -7.75 21.76
N THR A 124 10.09 -6.41 21.76
CA THR A 124 9.97 -5.55 22.93
C THR A 124 8.52 -5.23 23.32
N VAL A 125 7.57 -5.44 22.37
CA VAL A 125 6.15 -5.17 22.59
C VAL A 125 5.35 -6.47 22.77
N GLN A 126 4.11 -6.33 23.23
CA GLN A 126 3.17 -7.43 23.38
C GLN A 126 1.92 -7.22 22.54
N GLY A 127 1.35 -8.30 22.00
CA GLY A 127 0.06 -8.24 21.35
C GLY A 127 -1.08 -7.94 22.33
N ARG A 128 -2.12 -7.29 21.82
CA ARG A 128 -3.41 -7.08 22.51
C ARG A 128 -4.49 -7.77 21.71
N GLY A 129 -4.96 -8.91 22.21
CA GLY A 129 -5.88 -9.81 21.49
C GLY A 129 -5.21 -10.75 20.49
N THR A 130 -3.89 -10.71 20.38
CA THR A 130 -3.05 -11.54 19.51
C THR A 130 -1.76 -11.96 20.21
N THR A 131 -1.07 -12.97 19.65
CA THR A 131 0.29 -13.33 20.08
C THR A 131 1.36 -12.63 19.27
N ASP A 132 0.99 -11.86 18.21
CA ASP A 132 1.91 -11.10 17.40
C ASP A 132 2.47 -9.91 18.19
N ARG A 133 3.75 -9.66 18.00
CA ARG A 133 4.48 -8.57 18.66
C ARG A 133 4.93 -7.60 17.59
N PHE A 134 4.07 -6.69 17.23
CA PHE A 134 4.27 -5.81 16.09
C PHE A 134 4.33 -4.34 16.49
N SER A 135 5.26 -3.62 15.85
CA SER A 135 5.44 -2.18 15.99
C SER A 135 6.11 -1.60 14.73
N PRO A 136 6.18 -0.27 14.57
CA PRO A 136 6.89 0.37 13.46
C PRO A 136 8.41 0.44 13.65
N ALA A 137 9.01 -0.25 14.61
CA ALA A 137 10.43 -0.13 14.98
C ALA A 137 11.41 -0.31 13.80
N SER A 138 11.02 -1.04 12.77
CA SER A 138 11.83 -1.23 11.57
C SER A 138 11.72 -0.08 10.56
N LEU A 139 10.76 0.83 10.69
CA LEU A 139 10.59 1.99 9.84
C LEU A 139 11.55 3.09 10.30
N LEU A 140 12.41 3.59 9.40
CA LEU A 140 13.55 4.44 9.77
C LEU A 140 13.30 5.94 9.56
N VAL A 141 12.16 6.29 8.97
CA VAL A 141 11.77 7.67 8.66
C VAL A 141 10.36 7.94 9.20
N THR A 142 10.02 9.21 9.34
CA THR A 142 8.67 9.60 9.75
C THR A 142 7.65 9.33 8.66
N THR A 143 6.42 9.05 9.06
CA THR A 143 5.25 8.96 8.19
C THR A 143 4.48 10.28 8.17
N LEU A 144 3.50 10.38 7.29
CA LEU A 144 2.53 11.48 7.31
C LEU A 144 1.80 11.59 8.67
N SER A 145 1.50 10.43 9.29
CA SER A 145 0.91 10.34 10.63
C SER A 145 1.79 11.00 11.68
N ASP A 146 3.10 10.69 11.66
CA ASP A 146 4.08 11.25 12.59
C ASP A 146 4.24 12.76 12.43
N GLU A 147 4.34 13.24 11.17
CA GLU A 147 4.49 14.68 10.91
C GLU A 147 3.25 15.47 11.32
N LEU A 148 2.05 14.90 11.16
CA LEU A 148 0.82 15.55 11.63
C LEU A 148 0.80 15.65 13.16
N LYS A 149 1.17 14.59 13.87
CA LYS A 149 1.29 14.61 15.35
C LYS A 149 2.32 15.63 15.81
N LEU A 150 3.48 15.69 15.16
CA LEU A 150 4.52 16.68 15.46
C LEU A 150 4.03 18.12 15.23
N ALA A 151 3.42 18.38 14.08
CA ALA A 151 2.96 19.72 13.71
C ALA A 151 1.84 20.25 14.61
N THR A 152 1.04 19.36 15.18
CA THR A 152 -0.08 19.71 16.07
C THR A 152 0.28 19.62 17.57
N GLY A 153 1.56 19.37 17.90
CA GLY A 153 1.97 19.17 19.29
C GLY A 153 1.29 17.99 19.97
N GLY A 154 0.93 16.96 19.21
CA GLY A 154 0.24 15.77 19.71
C GLY A 154 -1.29 15.87 19.76
N HIS A 155 -1.89 17.02 19.38
CA HIS A 155 -3.34 17.21 19.47
C HIS A 155 -4.13 16.49 18.36
N ALA A 156 -3.57 16.32 17.17
CA ALA A 156 -4.21 15.54 16.11
C ALA A 156 -4.51 14.11 16.58
N TYR A 157 -5.66 13.59 16.22
CA TYR A 157 -6.01 12.20 16.46
C TYR A 157 -5.75 11.36 15.20
N VAL A 158 -4.96 10.29 15.34
CA VAL A 158 -4.52 9.47 14.21
C VAL A 158 -4.92 8.03 14.42
N VAL A 159 -5.72 7.50 13.50
CA VAL A 159 -6.14 6.10 13.47
C VAL A 159 -5.68 5.44 12.19
N SER A 160 -5.12 4.23 12.29
CA SER A 160 -4.77 3.39 11.16
C SER A 160 -5.49 2.05 11.26
N LEU A 161 -6.29 1.71 10.25
CA LEU A 161 -7.17 0.56 10.21
C LEU A 161 -6.95 -0.25 8.94
N SER A 162 -6.53 -1.51 9.08
CA SER A 162 -6.27 -2.38 7.94
C SER A 162 -6.58 -3.84 8.28
N PRO A 163 -7.04 -4.66 7.32
CA PRO A 163 -7.04 -6.10 7.51
C PRO A 163 -5.66 -6.68 7.78
N GLN A 164 -4.62 -6.05 7.25
CA GLN A 164 -3.22 -6.50 7.30
C GLN A 164 -2.42 -5.68 8.31
N ALA A 165 -1.67 -6.36 9.17
CA ALA A 165 -0.88 -5.73 10.23
C ALA A 165 0.19 -4.78 9.70
N ASP A 166 0.93 -5.20 8.66
CA ASP A 166 1.97 -4.40 8.03
C ASP A 166 1.45 -3.04 7.54
N VAL A 167 0.29 -3.02 6.86
CA VAL A 167 -0.31 -1.76 6.37
C VAL A 167 -0.80 -0.89 7.53
N ALA A 168 -1.50 -1.48 8.52
CA ALA A 168 -1.98 -0.72 9.68
C ALA A 168 -0.83 0.00 10.41
N ILE A 169 0.27 -0.71 10.62
CA ILE A 169 1.42 -0.24 11.38
C ILE A 169 2.26 0.75 10.57
N LEU A 170 2.59 0.42 9.32
CA LEU A 170 3.44 1.27 8.47
C LEU A 170 2.73 2.55 8.02
N ALA A 171 1.39 2.56 7.97
CA ALA A 171 0.61 3.77 7.74
C ALA A 171 0.42 4.60 9.03
N GLY A 172 0.21 3.92 10.17
CA GLY A 172 0.11 4.56 11.47
C GLY A 172 1.41 5.23 11.91
N GLY A 173 2.54 4.64 11.54
CA GLY A 173 3.85 5.15 11.92
C GLY A 173 4.10 5.04 13.42
N HIS A 174 4.99 5.93 13.91
CA HIS A 174 5.47 5.89 15.29
C HIS A 174 4.54 6.57 16.29
N ALA A 175 3.66 7.46 15.83
CA ALA A 175 2.91 8.36 16.71
C ALA A 175 1.37 8.24 16.60
N ALA A 176 0.84 7.24 15.88
CA ALA A 176 -0.61 7.02 15.80
C ALA A 176 -1.20 6.70 17.18
N ASP A 177 -2.42 7.20 17.45
CA ASP A 177 -3.17 6.89 18.66
C ASP A 177 -3.73 5.47 18.61
N GLN A 178 -4.04 4.96 17.41
CA GLN A 178 -4.50 3.59 17.21
C GLN A 178 -3.96 3.05 15.89
N ALA A 179 -3.38 1.84 15.91
CA ALA A 179 -3.18 1.01 14.74
C ALA A 179 -3.79 -0.37 15.01
N VAL A 180 -4.78 -0.77 14.19
CA VAL A 180 -5.61 -1.94 14.45
C VAL A 180 -5.71 -2.79 13.18
N TRP A 181 -5.58 -4.11 13.33
CA TRP A 181 -5.62 -5.06 12.21
C TRP A 181 -6.38 -6.34 12.56
N ILE A 182 -6.66 -7.19 11.57
CA ILE A 182 -7.32 -8.49 11.76
C ILE A 182 -6.25 -9.58 11.94
N ASP A 183 -6.29 -10.28 13.07
CA ASP A 183 -5.40 -11.42 13.37
C ASP A 183 -5.75 -12.64 12.51
N ASP A 184 -4.73 -13.26 11.90
CA ASP A 184 -4.89 -14.39 10.99
C ASP A 184 -5.32 -15.69 11.69
N ARG A 185 -5.12 -15.80 13.01
CA ARG A 185 -5.41 -17.03 13.78
C ARG A 185 -6.80 -17.03 14.39
N ASN A 186 -7.27 -15.87 14.84
CA ASN A 186 -8.54 -15.77 15.58
C ASN A 186 -9.60 -14.88 14.91
N GLY A 187 -9.24 -14.16 13.83
CA GLY A 187 -10.15 -13.29 13.07
C GLY A 187 -10.67 -12.08 13.85
N LYS A 188 -9.98 -11.67 14.90
CA LYS A 188 -10.34 -10.51 15.71
C LYS A 188 -9.60 -9.27 15.24
N TRP A 189 -10.22 -8.12 15.43
CA TRP A 189 -9.50 -6.84 15.41
C TRP A 189 -8.61 -6.77 16.63
N VAL A 190 -7.33 -6.50 16.42
CA VAL A 190 -6.28 -6.55 17.44
C VAL A 190 -5.32 -5.38 17.28
N THR A 191 -4.49 -5.16 18.30
CA THR A 191 -3.42 -4.16 18.29
C THR A 191 -2.20 -4.69 19.05
N SER A 192 -1.21 -3.84 19.30
CA SER A 192 -0.08 -4.15 20.18
C SER A 192 0.08 -3.11 21.28
N SER A 193 0.84 -3.47 22.31
CA SER A 193 1.13 -2.56 23.42
C SER A 193 1.88 -1.29 23.01
N TYR A 194 2.44 -1.26 21.80
CA TYR A 194 3.04 -0.06 21.22
C TYR A 194 2.01 1.07 21.08
N TYR A 195 0.80 0.73 20.62
CA TYR A 195 -0.31 1.67 20.43
C TYR A 195 -1.29 1.69 21.62
N GLY A 196 -0.95 1.00 22.73
CA GLY A 196 -1.76 0.97 23.94
C GLY A 196 -2.68 -0.24 24.04
N GLU A 197 -3.84 -0.07 24.68
CA GLU A 197 -4.84 -1.12 24.84
C GLU A 197 -5.76 -1.23 23.62
N LEU A 198 -6.41 -2.38 23.48
CA LEU A 198 -7.38 -2.58 22.39
C LEU A 198 -8.52 -1.55 22.51
N PRO A 199 -8.81 -0.75 21.47
CA PRO A 199 -9.89 0.22 21.52
C PRO A 199 -11.24 -0.43 21.80
N LEU A 200 -12.08 0.24 22.58
CA LEU A 200 -13.40 -0.29 22.98
C LEU A 200 -14.27 -0.67 21.77
N TRP A 201 -14.25 0.13 20.70
CA TRP A 201 -15.00 -0.19 19.50
C TRP A 201 -14.59 -1.53 18.87
N ALA A 202 -13.30 -1.86 18.92
CA ALA A 202 -12.78 -3.13 18.39
C ALA A 202 -13.17 -4.31 19.28
N ASP A 203 -13.14 -4.14 20.61
CA ASP A 203 -13.57 -5.19 21.54
C ASP A 203 -15.08 -5.47 21.42
N VAL A 204 -15.90 -4.43 21.34
CA VAL A 204 -17.35 -4.54 21.10
C VAL A 204 -17.62 -5.24 19.76
N ARG A 205 -16.92 -4.86 18.70
CA ARG A 205 -17.06 -5.49 17.39
C ARG A 205 -16.66 -6.97 17.43
N ASN A 206 -15.54 -7.30 18.07
CA ASN A 206 -15.09 -8.67 18.23
C ASN A 206 -16.11 -9.55 18.97
N SER A 207 -16.80 -9.01 19.97
CA SER A 207 -17.77 -9.74 20.79
C SER A 207 -19.14 -9.84 20.11
N GLN A 208 -19.64 -8.75 19.51
CA GLN A 208 -21.00 -8.69 18.99
C GLN A 208 -21.10 -9.07 17.51
N GLN A 209 -20.07 -8.74 16.70
CA GLN A 209 -20.05 -8.93 15.24
C GLN A 209 -18.86 -9.78 14.79
N SER A 210 -18.52 -10.80 15.55
CA SER A 210 -17.38 -11.69 15.30
C SER A 210 -17.32 -12.18 13.86
N ILE A 211 -16.17 -12.00 13.21
CA ILE A 211 -15.90 -12.53 11.88
C ILE A 211 -16.09 -14.04 11.86
N ASP A 212 -15.60 -14.75 12.87
CA ASP A 212 -15.72 -16.22 12.98
C ASP A 212 -17.18 -16.70 12.96
N ARG A 213 -18.07 -16.04 13.73
CA ARG A 213 -19.50 -16.38 13.72
C ARG A 213 -20.14 -16.15 12.36
N ARG A 214 -19.77 -15.07 11.67
CA ARG A 214 -20.30 -14.77 10.32
C ARG A 214 -19.83 -15.78 9.28
N LEU A 215 -18.57 -16.19 9.34
CA LEU A 215 -18.03 -17.23 8.46
C LEU A 215 -18.67 -18.59 8.73
N ALA A 216 -18.95 -18.92 9.99
CA ALA A 216 -19.67 -20.17 10.36
C ALA A 216 -21.13 -20.16 9.90
N ALA A 217 -21.80 -19.00 9.93
CA ALA A 217 -23.21 -18.86 9.59
C ALA A 217 -23.50 -18.89 8.09
N GLY A 218 -22.54 -18.57 7.23
CA GLY A 218 -22.78 -18.39 5.80
C GLY A 218 -21.60 -18.73 4.89
N ALA A 219 -21.87 -18.57 3.60
CA ALA A 219 -20.86 -18.66 2.56
C ALA A 219 -20.80 -17.33 1.78
N TRP A 220 -19.63 -16.96 1.32
CA TRP A 220 -19.52 -15.86 0.38
C TRP A 220 -20.13 -16.24 -0.96
N GLN A 221 -21.06 -15.43 -1.45
CA GLN A 221 -21.76 -15.58 -2.71
C GLN A 221 -21.86 -14.22 -3.39
N PRO A 222 -22.03 -14.18 -4.73
CA PRO A 222 -22.17 -12.92 -5.46
C PRO A 222 -23.33 -12.07 -4.92
N LEU A 223 -23.10 -10.74 -4.82
CA LEU A 223 -24.16 -9.77 -4.46
C LEU A 223 -25.32 -9.79 -5.45
N GLN A 224 -25.01 -9.90 -6.73
CA GLN A 224 -25.99 -9.83 -7.81
C GLN A 224 -26.19 -11.19 -8.45
N ARG A 225 -27.10 -11.99 -7.89
CA ARG A 225 -27.51 -13.24 -8.53
C ARG A 225 -28.33 -12.95 -9.79
N GLY A 226 -27.84 -13.41 -10.96
CA GLY A 226 -28.58 -13.34 -12.23
C GLY A 226 -28.63 -11.96 -12.90
N LYS A 227 -27.87 -10.98 -12.43
CA LYS A 227 -27.70 -9.68 -13.09
C LYS A 227 -26.47 -9.66 -14.00
N GLN A 228 -26.25 -8.52 -14.65
CA GLN A 228 -25.19 -8.30 -15.63
C GLN A 228 -23.83 -8.85 -15.16
N THR A 229 -23.25 -9.73 -15.97
CA THR A 229 -21.90 -10.25 -15.77
C THR A 229 -20.96 -9.56 -16.74
N VAL A 230 -19.91 -8.96 -16.22
CA VAL A 230 -18.82 -8.40 -17.02
C VAL A 230 -17.71 -9.44 -17.08
N LEU A 231 -17.31 -9.83 -18.27
CA LEU A 231 -16.30 -10.85 -18.47
C LEU A 231 -14.93 -10.21 -18.73
N LEU A 232 -13.93 -10.66 -18.01
CA LEU A 232 -12.54 -10.50 -18.43
C LEU A 232 -12.29 -11.37 -19.68
N ASN A 233 -11.48 -10.91 -20.62
CA ASN A 233 -11.14 -11.65 -21.83
C ASN A 233 -10.61 -13.05 -21.49
N GLY A 234 -11.23 -14.08 -22.08
CA GLY A 234 -10.89 -15.47 -21.85
C GLY A 234 -11.44 -16.09 -20.55
N SER A 235 -12.29 -15.37 -19.82
CA SER A 235 -12.88 -15.84 -18.56
C SER A 235 -14.02 -16.81 -18.79
N THR A 236 -14.17 -17.75 -17.86
CA THR A 236 -15.32 -18.65 -17.78
C THR A 236 -16.21 -18.21 -16.62
N VAL A 237 -17.49 -17.96 -16.89
CA VAL A 237 -18.47 -17.66 -15.84
C VAL A 237 -18.82 -18.96 -15.11
N LYS A 238 -18.43 -19.04 -13.84
CA LYS A 238 -18.82 -20.14 -12.95
C LYS A 238 -19.45 -19.55 -11.69
N PRO A 239 -20.69 -19.93 -11.33
CA PRO A 239 -21.26 -19.57 -10.03
C PRO A 239 -20.34 -20.03 -8.91
N PHE A 240 -20.18 -19.20 -7.89
CA PHE A 240 -19.37 -19.57 -6.75
C PHE A 240 -20.16 -19.48 -5.42
N SER A 241 -19.69 -20.27 -4.46
CA SER A 241 -20.14 -20.22 -3.06
C SER A 241 -18.99 -20.73 -2.20
N HIS A 242 -18.30 -19.81 -1.53
CA HIS A 242 -17.13 -20.15 -0.72
C HIS A 242 -17.46 -20.17 0.75
N ARG A 243 -17.40 -21.35 1.37
CA ARG A 243 -17.34 -21.49 2.83
C ARG A 243 -15.88 -21.41 3.27
N MET A 244 -15.59 -20.46 4.12
CA MET A 244 -14.25 -20.28 4.68
C MET A 244 -14.18 -21.06 6.00
N THR A 245 -13.50 -22.20 5.97
CA THR A 245 -13.38 -23.13 7.10
C THR A 245 -11.92 -23.52 7.32
N GLY A 246 -11.62 -24.18 8.44
CA GLY A 246 -10.26 -24.64 8.74
C GLY A 246 -9.35 -23.54 9.31
N GLY A 247 -8.05 -23.83 9.38
CA GLY A 247 -7.04 -22.95 9.97
C GLY A 247 -6.84 -21.64 9.19
N GLU A 248 -6.92 -21.72 7.87
CA GLU A 248 -6.67 -20.60 6.95
C GLU A 248 -7.92 -19.73 6.66
N ARG A 249 -9.03 -19.94 7.37
CA ARG A 249 -10.30 -19.25 7.09
C ARG A 249 -10.22 -17.73 7.19
N PHE A 250 -9.43 -17.21 8.11
CA PHE A 250 -9.26 -15.75 8.29
C PHE A 250 -8.32 -15.14 7.26
N SER A 251 -7.28 -15.85 6.87
CA SER A 251 -6.43 -15.45 5.74
C SER A 251 -7.22 -15.42 4.43
N ALA A 252 -8.05 -16.45 4.18
CA ALA A 252 -8.96 -16.47 3.04
C ALA A 252 -10.02 -15.34 3.11
N PHE A 253 -10.53 -15.02 4.30
CA PHE A 253 -11.43 -13.87 4.51
C PHE A 253 -10.77 -12.55 4.12
N LYS A 254 -9.52 -12.32 4.56
CA LYS A 254 -8.78 -11.08 4.28
C LYS A 254 -8.46 -10.90 2.78
N THR A 255 -8.47 -11.97 2.00
CA THR A 255 -8.31 -11.96 0.54
C THR A 255 -9.62 -12.22 -0.20
N SER A 256 -10.75 -11.93 0.41
CA SER A 256 -12.09 -11.99 -0.18
C SER A 256 -12.76 -10.62 -0.22
N ALA A 257 -13.77 -10.49 -1.06
CA ALA A 257 -14.58 -9.27 -1.15
C ALA A 257 -15.27 -8.89 0.18
N MET A 258 -15.53 -9.86 1.04
CA MET A 258 -16.21 -9.66 2.33
C MET A 258 -15.40 -8.79 3.29
N VAL A 259 -14.08 -8.72 3.13
CA VAL A 259 -13.23 -7.89 3.98
C VAL A 259 -13.50 -6.40 3.79
N ASN A 260 -13.89 -5.98 2.58
CA ASN A 260 -14.23 -4.58 2.31
C ASN A 260 -15.48 -4.14 3.07
N ASP A 261 -16.50 -4.99 3.13
CA ASP A 261 -17.71 -4.76 3.94
C ASP A 261 -17.35 -4.65 5.44
N GLU A 262 -16.43 -5.49 5.92
CA GLU A 262 -15.96 -5.48 7.30
C GLU A 262 -15.22 -4.20 7.65
N VAL A 263 -14.30 -3.76 6.79
CA VAL A 263 -13.52 -2.53 6.99
C VAL A 263 -14.45 -1.30 6.97
N ALA A 264 -15.39 -1.22 6.03
CA ALA A 264 -16.33 -0.11 5.97
C ALA A 264 -17.18 0.01 7.25
N ALA A 265 -17.62 -1.14 7.79
CA ALA A 265 -18.35 -1.15 9.05
C ALA A 265 -17.46 -0.80 10.26
N ALA A 266 -16.20 -1.25 10.28
CA ALA A 266 -15.24 -0.87 11.32
C ALA A 266 -14.91 0.63 11.28
N VAL A 267 -14.81 1.23 10.09
CA VAL A 267 -14.66 2.70 9.95
C VAL A 267 -15.83 3.45 10.60
N ALA A 268 -17.06 2.98 10.41
CA ALA A 268 -18.23 3.58 11.07
C ALA A 268 -18.14 3.48 12.61
N ASP A 269 -17.69 2.33 13.13
CA ASP A 269 -17.46 2.16 14.57
C ASP A 269 -16.36 3.08 15.09
N VAL A 270 -15.24 3.23 14.36
CA VAL A 270 -14.17 4.19 14.69
C VAL A 270 -14.71 5.61 14.75
N LEU A 271 -15.43 6.05 13.72
CA LEU A 271 -16.00 7.40 13.68
C LEU A 271 -16.95 7.69 14.85
N ASN A 272 -17.74 6.71 15.26
CA ASN A 272 -18.70 6.89 16.36
C ASN A 272 -18.05 6.87 17.75
N ASN A 273 -16.87 6.28 17.90
CA ASN A 273 -16.23 6.05 19.19
C ASN A 273 -14.90 6.78 19.38
N THR A 274 -14.52 7.67 18.44
CA THR A 274 -13.29 8.46 18.51
C THR A 274 -13.57 9.95 18.25
N PRO A 275 -12.67 10.85 18.65
CA PRO A 275 -12.81 12.29 18.42
C PRO A 275 -12.50 12.73 16.99
N LEU A 276 -12.18 11.82 16.05
CA LEU A 276 -11.83 12.15 14.66
C LEU A 276 -12.76 13.19 14.04
N GLY A 277 -12.19 14.32 13.59
CA GLY A 277 -12.87 15.41 12.91
C GLY A 277 -13.82 16.25 13.77
N ASN A 278 -13.81 16.10 15.11
CA ASN A 278 -14.74 16.79 15.99
C ASN A 278 -14.39 18.26 16.24
N ASP A 279 -13.11 18.61 16.14
CA ASP A 279 -12.63 19.96 16.43
C ASP A 279 -11.98 20.65 15.21
N GLY A 280 -11.23 21.73 15.43
CA GLY A 280 -10.52 22.47 14.39
C GLY A 280 -9.12 21.94 14.07
N THR A 281 -8.60 20.99 14.86
CA THR A 281 -7.32 20.35 14.62
C THR A 281 -7.48 19.32 13.50
N PRO A 282 -6.61 19.30 12.49
CA PRO A 282 -6.67 18.25 11.47
C PRO A 282 -6.36 16.88 12.07
N ASP A 283 -7.19 15.91 11.72
CA ASP A 283 -7.00 14.50 12.10
C ASP A 283 -6.70 13.62 10.88
N LEU A 284 -6.28 12.38 11.11
CA LEU A 284 -5.93 11.45 10.05
C LEU A 284 -6.51 10.06 10.31
N LEU A 285 -7.18 9.53 9.29
CA LEU A 285 -7.66 8.15 9.25
C LEU A 285 -7.03 7.42 8.05
N ASN A 286 -6.14 6.47 8.32
CA ASN A 286 -5.61 5.57 7.30
C ASN A 286 -6.46 4.31 7.24
N VAL A 287 -6.90 3.94 6.04
CA VAL A 287 -7.76 2.78 5.79
C VAL A 287 -7.18 1.94 4.66
N SER A 288 -7.15 0.62 4.81
CA SER A 288 -6.81 -0.28 3.71
C SER A 288 -7.97 -1.17 3.32
N LEU A 289 -8.15 -1.33 2.00
CA LEU A 289 -9.15 -2.18 1.35
C LEU A 289 -8.48 -3.19 0.42
N TYR A 290 -9.25 -4.11 -0.15
CA TYR A 290 -8.73 -5.20 -0.98
C TYR A 290 -9.44 -5.25 -2.36
N ALA A 291 -8.66 -5.32 -3.43
CA ALA A 291 -9.13 -5.42 -4.82
C ALA A 291 -8.59 -6.64 -5.58
N GLY A 292 -7.85 -7.51 -4.90
CA GLY A 292 -7.19 -8.67 -5.50
C GLY A 292 -8.11 -9.88 -5.71
N THR A 293 -7.50 -10.96 -6.15
CA THR A 293 -8.19 -12.24 -6.38
C THR A 293 -8.34 -13.04 -5.09
N PHE A 294 -9.40 -13.84 -5.00
CA PHE A 294 -9.64 -14.67 -3.84
C PHE A 294 -8.56 -15.72 -3.64
N ALA A 295 -7.87 -15.65 -2.50
CA ALA A 295 -6.81 -16.59 -2.11
C ALA A 295 -5.74 -16.79 -3.19
N GLY A 296 -5.36 -15.72 -3.93
CA GLY A 296 -4.34 -15.76 -4.97
C GLY A 296 -4.72 -16.61 -6.19
N ARG A 297 -6.01 -16.83 -6.43
CA ARG A 297 -6.49 -17.64 -7.57
C ARG A 297 -6.26 -16.88 -8.88
N ASN A 298 -6.20 -17.67 -9.97
CA ASN A 298 -6.13 -17.11 -11.31
C ASN A 298 -7.35 -16.21 -11.60
N PRO A 299 -7.17 -14.92 -12.01
CA PRO A 299 -8.27 -14.00 -12.29
C PRO A 299 -9.26 -14.52 -13.32
N ALA A 300 -8.79 -15.15 -14.41
CA ALA A 300 -9.67 -15.68 -15.45
C ALA A 300 -10.54 -16.86 -14.97
N ALA A 301 -10.04 -17.67 -14.04
CA ALA A 301 -10.77 -18.78 -13.45
C ALA A 301 -11.71 -18.34 -12.31
N SER A 302 -11.51 -17.15 -11.74
CA SER A 302 -12.28 -16.57 -10.63
C SER A 302 -12.89 -15.20 -10.98
N ALA A 303 -13.33 -15.04 -12.22
CA ALA A 303 -13.79 -13.75 -12.73
C ALA A 303 -15.04 -13.21 -12.01
N LEU A 304 -15.95 -14.09 -11.56
CA LEU A 304 -17.12 -13.66 -10.78
C LEU A 304 -16.77 -13.24 -9.37
N GLU A 305 -15.81 -13.91 -8.73
CA GLU A 305 -15.27 -13.50 -7.43
C GLU A 305 -14.62 -12.13 -7.53
N LEU A 306 -13.85 -11.90 -8.59
CA LEU A 306 -13.21 -10.62 -8.83
C LEU A 306 -14.24 -9.52 -9.13
N GLN A 307 -15.25 -9.80 -9.94
CA GLN A 307 -16.38 -8.90 -10.15
C GLN A 307 -17.04 -8.51 -8.83
N ASP A 308 -17.40 -9.48 -7.99
CA ASP A 308 -18.03 -9.24 -6.68
C ASP A 308 -17.08 -8.44 -5.74
N THR A 309 -15.75 -8.66 -5.88
CA THR A 309 -14.75 -7.87 -5.12
C THR A 309 -14.84 -6.39 -5.48
N TYR A 310 -14.89 -6.04 -6.76
CA TYR A 310 -15.00 -4.65 -7.20
C TYR A 310 -16.37 -4.02 -6.90
N GLU A 311 -17.47 -4.79 -7.00
CA GLU A 311 -18.80 -4.31 -6.60
C GLU A 311 -18.89 -4.00 -5.10
N ARG A 312 -18.35 -4.87 -4.24
CA ARG A 312 -18.31 -4.63 -2.77
C ARG A 312 -17.35 -3.52 -2.40
N LEU A 313 -16.22 -3.43 -3.08
CA LEU A 313 -15.26 -2.36 -2.89
C LEU A 313 -15.89 -0.99 -3.20
N ASP A 314 -16.61 -0.87 -4.32
CA ASP A 314 -17.34 0.35 -4.66
C ASP A 314 -18.37 0.74 -3.57
N ARG A 315 -19.15 -0.22 -3.08
CA ARG A 315 -20.11 0.00 -1.99
C ARG A 315 -19.43 0.36 -0.66
N ALA A 316 -18.31 -0.28 -0.36
CA ALA A 316 -17.54 0.01 0.85
C ALA A 316 -17.00 1.44 0.82
N LEU A 317 -16.46 1.88 -0.33
CA LEU A 317 -16.02 3.27 -0.53
C LEU A 317 -17.18 4.26 -0.35
N GLY A 318 -18.33 4.01 -0.97
CA GLY A 318 -19.51 4.85 -0.80
C GLY A 318 -19.96 4.93 0.67
N THR A 319 -19.94 3.80 1.38
CA THR A 319 -20.27 3.75 2.81
C THR A 319 -19.29 4.56 3.66
N ILE A 320 -17.98 4.42 3.40
CA ILE A 320 -16.93 5.17 4.11
C ILE A 320 -17.10 6.67 3.86
N ILE A 321 -17.21 7.10 2.60
CA ILE A 321 -17.36 8.52 2.24
C ILE A 321 -18.58 9.11 2.94
N LYS A 322 -19.74 8.45 2.83
CA LYS A 322 -20.98 8.90 3.44
C LYS A 322 -20.91 9.00 4.97
N SER A 323 -20.31 8.01 5.62
CA SER A 323 -20.16 8.00 7.09
C SER A 323 -19.24 9.12 7.56
N VAL A 324 -18.13 9.35 6.87
CA VAL A 324 -17.18 10.41 7.19
C VAL A 324 -17.77 11.79 6.92
N GLU A 325 -18.40 12.01 5.76
CA GLU A 325 -19.03 13.28 5.43
C GLU A 325 -20.20 13.62 6.36
N ALA A 326 -20.95 12.62 6.81
CA ALA A 326 -22.02 12.80 7.79
C ALA A 326 -21.50 13.27 9.16
N LYS A 327 -20.32 12.76 9.58
CA LYS A 327 -19.72 13.15 10.87
C LYS A 327 -19.01 14.51 10.81
N VAL A 328 -18.17 14.71 9.80
CA VAL A 328 -17.23 15.86 9.75
C VAL A 328 -17.81 17.04 8.96
N GLY A 329 -18.69 16.75 8.02
CA GLY A 329 -19.28 17.70 7.09
C GLY A 329 -18.65 17.62 5.69
N LYS A 330 -19.49 17.63 4.68
CA LYS A 330 -19.08 17.65 3.29
C LYS A 330 -18.22 18.90 3.02
N GLY A 331 -17.09 18.72 2.31
CA GLY A 331 -16.16 19.81 2.00
C GLY A 331 -15.12 20.10 3.10
N ARG A 332 -15.18 19.41 4.25
CA ARG A 332 -14.18 19.52 5.32
C ARG A 332 -13.26 18.32 5.42
N VAL A 333 -13.45 17.35 4.55
CA VAL A 333 -12.67 16.11 4.49
C VAL A 333 -11.88 16.06 3.18
N LEU A 334 -10.62 15.69 3.25
CA LEU A 334 -9.80 15.32 2.10
C LEU A 334 -9.70 13.80 2.07
N PHE A 335 -10.23 13.19 1.02
CA PHE A 335 -10.00 11.78 0.73
C PHE A 335 -8.85 11.62 -0.26
N THR A 336 -7.96 10.68 0.00
CA THR A 336 -6.95 10.22 -0.95
C THR A 336 -7.14 8.73 -1.19
N LEU A 337 -6.88 8.28 -2.41
CA LEU A 337 -6.95 6.87 -2.77
C LEU A 337 -5.77 6.53 -3.67
N ALA A 338 -5.10 5.40 -3.37
CA ALA A 338 -4.03 4.84 -4.19
C ALA A 338 -4.04 3.31 -4.13
N GLY A 339 -3.34 2.66 -5.06
CA GLY A 339 -3.12 1.21 -5.05
C GLY A 339 -1.74 0.83 -4.53
N THR A 340 -1.55 -0.43 -4.14
CA THR A 340 -0.24 -0.97 -3.73
C THR A 340 0.72 -1.20 -4.91
N GLY A 341 0.22 -1.23 -6.15
CA GLY A 341 1.03 -1.58 -7.32
C GLY A 341 1.51 -3.04 -7.34
N THR A 342 1.06 -3.84 -6.38
CA THR A 342 1.23 -5.29 -6.34
C THR A 342 -0.01 -5.96 -6.92
N PHE A 343 0.10 -7.18 -7.42
CA PHE A 343 -1.03 -7.94 -7.95
C PHE A 343 -0.70 -9.42 -8.07
N ASP A 344 -1.74 -10.25 -8.00
CA ASP A 344 -1.65 -11.67 -8.27
C ASP A 344 -1.60 -11.90 -9.78
N ARG A 345 -0.64 -12.71 -10.23
CA ARG A 345 -0.39 -12.92 -11.64
C ARG A 345 -1.41 -13.86 -12.28
N GLU A 346 -1.79 -13.56 -13.51
CA GLU A 346 -2.55 -14.45 -14.40
C GLU A 346 -1.66 -15.62 -14.88
N GLN A 347 -1.81 -16.80 -14.27
CA GLN A 347 -1.07 -18.00 -14.70
C GLN A 347 -1.54 -18.53 -16.07
N ALA A 348 -2.80 -18.24 -16.44
CA ALA A 348 -3.39 -18.77 -17.67
C ALA A 348 -2.71 -18.28 -18.95
N ASP A 349 -2.14 -17.07 -18.93
CA ASP A 349 -1.50 -16.52 -20.12
C ASP A 349 -0.16 -17.18 -20.44
N ASP A 350 0.57 -17.63 -19.42
CA ASP A 350 1.84 -18.31 -19.62
C ASP A 350 1.65 -19.68 -20.32
N GLU A 351 0.65 -20.44 -19.91
CA GLU A 351 0.33 -21.74 -20.52
C GLU A 351 -0.31 -21.57 -21.91
N ARG A 352 -1.20 -20.59 -22.05
CA ARG A 352 -1.88 -20.32 -23.32
C ARG A 352 -0.94 -19.85 -24.43
N TYR A 353 0.01 -18.97 -24.10
CA TYR A 353 0.95 -18.40 -25.06
C TYR A 353 2.29 -19.11 -25.09
N ARG A 354 2.49 -20.18 -24.30
CA ARG A 354 3.75 -20.95 -24.19
C ARG A 354 4.95 -20.05 -23.96
N PHE A 355 4.83 -19.07 -23.08
CA PHE A 355 5.98 -18.25 -22.70
C PHE A 355 7.09 -19.14 -22.13
N PRO A 356 8.35 -18.93 -22.54
CA PRO A 356 9.47 -19.63 -21.97
C PRO A 356 9.53 -19.37 -20.46
N GLY A 357 9.32 -20.39 -19.68
CA GLY A 357 9.37 -20.33 -18.22
C GLY A 357 10.12 -21.51 -17.65
N GLY A 358 10.38 -21.48 -16.37
CA GLY A 358 11.05 -22.55 -15.66
C GLY A 358 11.08 -22.34 -14.16
N VAL A 359 11.73 -23.27 -13.48
CA VAL A 359 11.91 -23.22 -12.04
C VAL A 359 13.39 -23.07 -11.74
N PHE A 360 13.74 -22.03 -11.01
CA PHE A 360 15.08 -21.77 -10.53
C PHE A 360 15.21 -22.30 -9.10
N ASP A 361 16.01 -23.34 -8.92
CA ASP A 361 16.23 -23.96 -7.61
C ASP A 361 17.39 -23.27 -6.89
N MET A 362 17.06 -22.49 -5.85
CA MET A 362 18.03 -21.76 -5.03
C MET A 362 18.99 -22.69 -4.29
N ARG A 363 18.56 -23.89 -3.86
CA ARG A 363 19.45 -24.86 -3.20
C ARG A 363 20.54 -25.33 -4.14
N ARG A 364 20.19 -25.64 -5.38
CA ARG A 364 21.14 -26.02 -6.41
C ARG A 364 22.10 -24.87 -6.73
N ALA A 365 21.57 -23.66 -6.93
CA ALA A 365 22.39 -22.48 -7.24
C ALA A 365 23.39 -22.18 -6.11
N VAL A 366 22.95 -22.20 -4.86
CA VAL A 366 23.78 -21.98 -3.66
C VAL A 366 24.88 -23.06 -3.56
N SER A 367 24.53 -24.33 -3.77
CA SER A 367 25.51 -25.43 -3.69
C SER A 367 26.59 -25.29 -4.77
N LEU A 368 26.21 -25.00 -6.01
CA LEU A 368 27.15 -24.82 -7.12
C LEU A 368 28.03 -23.57 -6.91
N LEU A 369 27.45 -22.47 -6.47
CA LEU A 369 28.18 -21.23 -6.16
C LEU A 369 29.19 -21.47 -5.03
N ASN A 370 28.82 -22.20 -3.98
CA ASN A 370 29.73 -22.47 -2.87
C ASN A 370 30.93 -23.35 -3.33
N ILE A 371 30.68 -24.33 -4.20
CA ILE A 371 31.75 -25.15 -4.81
C ILE A 371 32.68 -24.26 -5.66
N TYR A 372 32.13 -23.37 -6.47
CA TYR A 372 32.90 -22.45 -7.28
C TYR A 372 33.79 -21.54 -6.43
N LEU A 373 33.23 -20.92 -5.39
CA LEU A 373 33.98 -20.05 -4.48
C LEU A 373 35.05 -20.82 -3.68
N ALA A 374 34.73 -22.05 -3.28
CA ALA A 374 35.70 -22.90 -2.60
C ALA A 374 36.88 -23.31 -3.49
N ASN A 375 36.70 -23.42 -4.80
CA ASN A 375 37.79 -23.65 -5.75
C ASN A 375 38.67 -22.40 -5.93
N LEU A 376 38.11 -21.21 -5.82
CA LEU A 376 38.85 -19.96 -5.96
C LEU A 376 39.62 -19.57 -4.69
N TYR A 377 38.96 -19.69 -3.53
CA TYR A 377 39.44 -19.12 -2.28
C TYR A 377 39.77 -20.16 -1.20
N GLY A 378 39.65 -21.46 -1.50
CA GLY A 378 39.89 -22.52 -0.57
C GLY A 378 38.63 -23.07 0.12
N LYS A 379 38.81 -24.13 0.93
CA LYS A 379 37.67 -24.78 1.60
C LYS A 379 36.94 -23.84 2.55
N GLY A 380 35.62 -23.74 2.40
CA GLY A 380 34.79 -22.97 3.27
C GLY A 380 33.33 -22.96 2.83
N ASN A 381 32.45 -22.55 3.73
CA ASN A 381 31.04 -22.23 3.40
C ASN A 381 30.90 -20.71 3.28
N TYR A 382 30.95 -20.23 2.04
CA TYR A 382 30.92 -18.79 1.74
C TYR A 382 29.52 -18.17 1.79
N ILE A 383 28.48 -19.00 1.71
CA ILE A 383 27.10 -18.56 1.75
C ILE A 383 26.54 -18.86 3.13
N GLU A 384 26.17 -17.82 3.85
CA GLU A 384 25.59 -17.92 5.19
C GLU A 384 24.12 -18.38 5.12
N THR A 385 23.32 -17.70 4.31
CA THR A 385 21.90 -18.00 4.13
C THR A 385 21.34 -17.33 2.88
N THR A 386 20.07 -17.62 2.58
CA THR A 386 19.32 -16.97 1.50
C THR A 386 17.93 -16.54 1.99
N LEU A 387 17.35 -15.53 1.34
CA LEU A 387 15.96 -15.17 1.49
C LEU A 387 15.36 -14.89 0.10
N GLY A 388 14.40 -15.70 -0.33
CA GLY A 388 13.94 -15.67 -1.72
C GLY A 388 15.09 -15.86 -2.71
N THR A 389 15.35 -14.87 -3.56
CA THR A 389 16.47 -14.86 -4.53
C THR A 389 17.67 -14.02 -4.07
N GLU A 390 17.71 -13.66 -2.80
CA GLU A 390 18.82 -12.93 -2.18
C GLU A 390 19.80 -13.88 -1.53
N ILE A 391 21.09 -13.63 -1.72
CA ILE A 391 22.19 -14.39 -1.12
C ILE A 391 22.91 -13.52 -0.10
N PHE A 392 23.15 -14.08 1.08
CA PHE A 392 23.90 -13.47 2.17
C PHE A 392 25.18 -14.26 2.40
N PHE A 393 26.32 -13.60 2.24
CA PHE A 393 27.62 -14.23 2.39
C PHE A 393 28.07 -14.31 3.86
N ASN A 394 28.88 -15.33 4.15
CA ASN A 394 29.57 -15.50 5.42
C ASN A 394 30.71 -14.48 5.55
N ARG A 395 30.36 -13.28 5.99
CA ARG A 395 31.30 -12.15 6.11
C ARG A 395 32.45 -12.43 7.07
N ARG A 396 32.22 -13.29 8.09
CA ARG A 396 33.25 -13.68 9.04
C ARG A 396 34.33 -14.50 8.35
N LEU A 397 33.96 -15.57 7.62
CA LEU A 397 34.89 -16.40 6.88
C LEU A 397 35.69 -15.60 5.84
N ILE A 398 34.99 -14.72 5.10
CA ILE A 398 35.58 -13.86 4.07
C ILE A 398 36.63 -12.91 4.69
N SER A 399 36.32 -12.33 5.85
CA SER A 399 37.26 -11.47 6.59
C SER A 399 38.46 -12.25 7.15
N GLU A 400 38.23 -13.44 7.74
CA GLU A 400 39.29 -14.31 8.27
C GLU A 400 40.26 -14.75 7.16
N GLN A 401 39.76 -15.02 5.98
CA GLN A 401 40.56 -15.40 4.81
C GLN A 401 41.15 -14.18 4.06
N ARG A 402 40.85 -12.96 4.47
CA ARG A 402 41.31 -11.71 3.85
C ARG A 402 40.91 -11.58 2.38
N ILE A 403 39.76 -12.09 2.02
CA ILE A 403 39.20 -12.00 0.65
C ILE A 403 38.58 -10.61 0.47
N ASP A 404 38.85 -9.96 -0.66
CA ASP A 404 38.14 -8.74 -1.03
C ASP A 404 36.68 -9.06 -1.26
N PHE A 405 35.82 -8.44 -0.45
CA PHE A 405 34.38 -8.71 -0.46
C PHE A 405 33.71 -8.28 -1.76
N GLY A 406 34.17 -7.19 -2.36
CA GLY A 406 33.64 -6.72 -3.63
C GLY A 406 34.03 -7.62 -4.80
N GLU A 407 35.28 -8.13 -4.81
CA GLU A 407 35.70 -9.10 -5.83
C GLU A 407 34.90 -10.40 -5.69
N LEU A 408 34.69 -10.88 -4.46
CA LEU A 408 33.89 -12.09 -4.23
C LEU A 408 32.44 -11.90 -4.74
N GLN A 409 31.81 -10.74 -4.47
CA GLN A 409 30.48 -10.43 -5.00
C GLN A 409 30.46 -10.44 -6.54
N HIS A 410 31.47 -9.85 -7.17
CA HIS A 410 31.57 -9.81 -8.62
C HIS A 410 31.73 -11.21 -9.22
N ARG A 411 32.66 -12.04 -8.68
CA ARG A 411 32.84 -13.45 -9.09
C ARG A 411 31.57 -14.28 -8.91
N ALA A 412 30.86 -14.06 -7.80
CA ALA A 412 29.60 -14.72 -7.55
C ALA A 412 28.51 -14.29 -8.56
N ALA A 413 28.46 -13.02 -8.90
CA ALA A 413 27.52 -12.49 -9.89
C ALA A 413 27.78 -13.06 -11.29
N ASP A 414 29.03 -13.08 -11.74
CA ASP A 414 29.42 -13.68 -13.02
C ASP A 414 29.00 -15.15 -13.10
N PHE A 415 29.32 -15.94 -12.06
CA PHE A 415 28.93 -17.35 -12.01
C PHE A 415 27.41 -17.54 -12.06
N LEU A 416 26.65 -16.76 -11.30
CA LEU A 416 25.20 -16.88 -11.22
C LEU A 416 24.51 -16.43 -12.52
N LEU A 417 25.10 -15.49 -13.25
CA LEU A 417 24.56 -14.99 -14.52
C LEU A 417 24.51 -16.08 -15.61
N ASP A 418 25.42 -17.04 -15.56
CA ASP A 418 25.47 -18.17 -16.50
C ASP A 418 24.40 -19.24 -16.20
N LEU A 419 23.70 -19.16 -15.07
CA LEU A 419 22.68 -20.13 -14.73
C LEU A 419 21.38 -19.88 -15.52
N SER A 420 20.77 -20.98 -15.96
CA SER A 420 19.50 -20.92 -16.71
C SER A 420 18.41 -20.20 -15.92
N GLY A 421 17.71 -19.26 -16.56
CA GLY A 421 16.61 -18.50 -15.95
C GLY A 421 17.04 -17.19 -15.30
N VAL A 422 18.33 -16.96 -15.12
CA VAL A 422 18.83 -15.69 -14.60
C VAL A 422 18.81 -14.63 -15.71
N LYS A 423 18.23 -13.48 -15.41
CA LYS A 423 18.21 -12.29 -16.28
C LYS A 423 19.39 -11.38 -16.00
N THR A 424 19.61 -11.10 -14.74
CA THR A 424 20.72 -10.29 -14.23
C THR A 424 20.97 -10.63 -12.77
N VAL A 425 22.16 -10.30 -12.31
CA VAL A 425 22.55 -10.40 -10.90
C VAL A 425 23.03 -9.03 -10.47
N ILE A 426 22.56 -8.58 -9.34
CA ILE A 426 22.84 -7.25 -8.79
C ILE A 426 23.63 -7.43 -7.50
N THR A 427 24.79 -6.79 -7.38
CA THR A 427 25.61 -6.84 -6.16
C THR A 427 25.39 -5.62 -5.29
N GLY A 428 25.48 -5.81 -3.98
CA GLY A 428 25.39 -4.69 -3.04
C GLY A 428 26.47 -3.63 -3.27
N ARG A 429 27.66 -4.05 -3.75
CA ARG A 429 28.76 -3.12 -4.08
C ARG A 429 28.42 -2.22 -5.28
N GLU A 430 27.91 -2.79 -6.37
CA GLU A 430 27.48 -2.00 -7.55
C GLU A 430 26.46 -0.93 -7.16
N LEU A 431 25.49 -1.29 -6.32
CA LEU A 431 24.46 -0.35 -5.88
C LEU A 431 24.98 0.77 -4.99
N GLN A 432 26.14 0.59 -4.34
CA GLN A 432 26.74 1.59 -3.47
C GLN A 432 27.79 2.48 -4.15
N THR A 433 28.47 1.99 -5.19
CA THR A 433 29.71 2.60 -5.68
C THR A 433 29.66 3.12 -7.12
N GLU A 434 28.77 2.64 -7.97
CA GLU A 434 28.84 2.91 -9.42
C GLU A 434 27.89 4.00 -9.90
N ALA A 435 28.29 4.69 -11.00
CA ALA A 435 27.43 5.58 -11.75
C ALA A 435 26.34 4.75 -12.46
N LEU A 436 25.09 4.95 -12.07
CA LEU A 436 24.01 4.03 -12.32
C LEU A 436 23.31 4.26 -13.65
N SER A 437 23.07 3.17 -14.40
CA SER A 437 22.02 3.14 -15.40
C SER A 437 20.63 3.35 -14.74
N ALA A 438 19.60 3.71 -15.52
CA ALA A 438 18.24 3.87 -14.99
C ALA A 438 17.73 2.61 -14.24
N ALA A 439 18.11 1.40 -14.72
CA ALA A 439 17.75 0.14 -14.07
C ALA A 439 18.46 -0.05 -12.71
N SER A 440 19.75 0.30 -12.64
CA SER A 440 20.51 0.22 -11.40
C SER A 440 20.06 1.26 -10.39
N PHE A 441 19.63 2.45 -10.86
CA PHE A 441 19.03 3.48 -9.99
C PHE A 441 17.75 2.96 -9.32
N ALA A 442 16.87 2.30 -10.08
CA ALA A 442 15.66 1.69 -9.52
C ALA A 442 16.00 0.58 -8.50
N ALA A 443 16.99 -0.27 -8.82
CA ALA A 443 17.44 -1.31 -7.89
C ALA A 443 18.03 -0.73 -6.59
N ARG A 444 18.81 0.36 -6.71
CA ARG A 444 19.37 1.07 -5.54
C ARG A 444 18.30 1.64 -4.63
N ALA A 445 17.24 2.22 -5.17
CA ALA A 445 16.13 2.75 -4.38
C ALA A 445 15.35 1.65 -3.62
N GLY A 446 15.43 0.39 -4.08
CA GLY A 446 14.90 -0.79 -3.38
C GLY A 446 15.85 -1.46 -2.40
N TYR A 447 17.11 -0.99 -2.28
CA TYR A 447 18.18 -1.68 -1.56
C TYR A 447 18.56 -0.98 -0.25
N PHE A 448 18.54 -1.73 0.85
CA PHE A 448 19.01 -1.27 2.15
C PHE A 448 20.12 -2.22 2.67
N PRO A 449 21.39 -1.75 2.83
CA PRO A 449 22.57 -2.63 3.04
C PRO A 449 22.50 -3.55 4.25
N GLN A 450 21.80 -3.14 5.32
CA GLN A 450 21.68 -3.94 6.54
C GLN A 450 20.61 -5.06 6.43
N ARG A 451 19.70 -4.98 5.46
CA ARG A 451 18.52 -5.87 5.34
C ARG A 451 18.47 -6.63 4.03
N SER A 452 18.92 -6.02 2.93
CA SER A 452 18.99 -6.67 1.61
C SER A 452 20.17 -7.63 1.50
N GLY A 453 20.06 -8.59 0.58
CA GLY A 453 21.12 -9.54 0.26
C GLY A 453 22.39 -8.88 -0.27
N ASP A 454 23.52 -9.56 -0.11
CA ASP A 454 24.79 -9.10 -0.69
C ASP A 454 24.82 -9.27 -2.21
N VAL A 455 24.04 -10.24 -2.71
CA VAL A 455 23.77 -10.48 -4.13
C VAL A 455 22.30 -10.78 -4.29
N VAL A 456 21.66 -10.18 -5.29
CA VAL A 456 20.26 -10.37 -5.64
C VAL A 456 20.15 -10.94 -7.05
N ILE A 457 19.53 -12.10 -7.18
CA ILE A 457 19.28 -12.75 -8.47
C ILE A 457 17.95 -12.28 -9.02
N VAL A 458 17.97 -11.68 -10.20
CA VAL A 458 16.76 -11.29 -10.95
C VAL A 458 16.52 -12.34 -12.02
N LEU A 459 15.39 -13.04 -11.93
CA LEU A 459 15.02 -14.05 -12.91
C LEU A 459 14.37 -13.45 -14.14
N ARG A 460 14.39 -14.19 -15.24
CA ARG A 460 13.67 -13.87 -16.47
C ARG A 460 12.16 -13.95 -16.24
N SER A 461 11.40 -13.18 -17.00
CA SER A 461 9.92 -13.27 -16.98
C SER A 461 9.46 -14.70 -17.25
N GLY A 462 8.44 -15.15 -16.53
CA GLY A 462 7.92 -16.53 -16.60
C GLY A 462 8.64 -17.53 -15.69
N TRP A 463 9.79 -17.19 -15.11
CA TRP A 463 10.50 -18.06 -14.18
C TRP A 463 10.01 -17.88 -12.74
N ARG A 464 10.00 -18.98 -11.99
CA ARG A 464 9.72 -19.04 -10.56
C ARG A 464 10.97 -19.45 -9.81
N SER A 465 11.13 -19.07 -8.56
CA SER A 465 12.17 -19.62 -7.68
C SER A 465 11.58 -20.59 -6.68
N ILE A 466 12.33 -21.66 -6.38
CA ILE A 466 12.15 -22.45 -5.17
C ILE A 466 13.23 -22.02 -4.20
N GLY A 467 12.81 -21.46 -3.06
CA GLY A 467 13.71 -21.05 -1.98
C GLY A 467 14.41 -22.24 -1.32
N THR A 468 15.44 -21.96 -0.54
CA THR A 468 16.13 -22.98 0.27
C THR A 468 15.21 -23.59 1.35
N ASP A 469 14.17 -22.85 1.73
CA ASP A 469 13.07 -23.28 2.61
C ASP A 469 12.00 -24.14 1.89
N GLY A 470 12.11 -24.30 0.56
CA GLY A 470 11.16 -25.04 -0.26
C GLY A 470 9.95 -24.24 -0.71
N GLN A 471 9.86 -22.97 -0.33
CA GLN A 471 8.76 -22.10 -0.78
C GLN A 471 8.94 -21.74 -2.27
N ILE A 472 7.84 -21.77 -3.00
CA ILE A 472 7.82 -21.43 -4.43
C ILE A 472 7.34 -19.98 -4.55
N SER A 473 8.15 -19.12 -5.18
CA SER A 473 7.74 -17.74 -5.47
C SER A 473 6.69 -17.70 -6.58
N ALA A 474 5.92 -16.62 -6.62
CA ALA A 474 5.15 -16.29 -7.81
C ALA A 474 6.09 -16.06 -9.01
N PRO A 475 5.63 -16.32 -10.25
CA PRO A 475 6.42 -16.03 -11.44
C PRO A 475 6.72 -14.52 -11.53
N ILE A 476 7.93 -14.18 -11.97
CA ILE A 476 8.28 -12.78 -12.21
C ILE A 476 7.59 -12.28 -13.47
N THR A 477 6.91 -11.16 -13.36
CA THR A 477 6.30 -10.47 -14.50
C THR A 477 7.09 -9.21 -14.85
N ALA A 478 7.19 -8.92 -16.15
CA ALA A 478 7.75 -7.66 -16.64
C ALA A 478 6.69 -6.55 -16.74
N ALA A 479 5.41 -6.86 -16.60
CA ALA A 479 4.35 -5.88 -16.72
C ALA A 479 4.29 -4.99 -15.48
N ARG A 480 4.26 -3.67 -15.69
CA ARG A 480 3.83 -2.71 -14.69
C ARG A 480 2.32 -2.72 -14.63
N VAL A 481 1.77 -2.76 -13.45
CA VAL A 481 0.35 -2.56 -13.26
C VAL A 481 0.12 -1.11 -12.88
N GLU A 482 -0.73 -0.45 -13.66
CA GLU A 482 -1.17 0.91 -13.41
C GLU A 482 -2.39 0.88 -12.49
N PHE A 483 -2.45 1.85 -11.60
CA PHE A 483 -3.56 2.08 -10.70
C PHE A 483 -3.83 3.58 -10.58
N PRO A 484 -5.01 4.01 -10.13
CA PRO A 484 -5.30 5.43 -10.00
C PRO A 484 -4.73 6.02 -8.70
N ILE A 485 -4.45 7.34 -8.73
CA ILE A 485 -4.45 8.19 -7.55
C ILE A 485 -5.62 9.15 -7.65
N ILE A 486 -6.40 9.26 -6.58
CA ILE A 486 -7.54 10.17 -6.53
C ILE A 486 -7.44 11.04 -5.27
N PHE A 487 -7.63 12.34 -5.45
CA PHE A 487 -7.86 13.29 -4.35
C PHE A 487 -9.29 13.82 -4.49
N TYR A 488 -10.06 13.78 -3.42
CA TYR A 488 -11.46 14.21 -3.43
C TYR A 488 -11.82 14.98 -2.15
N GLY A 489 -12.61 16.03 -2.27
CA GLY A 489 -13.17 16.77 -1.15
C GLY A 489 -12.53 18.13 -0.93
N CYS A 490 -12.17 18.44 0.31
CA CYS A 490 -11.70 19.76 0.73
C CYS A 490 -10.55 20.29 -0.14
N GLY A 491 -10.73 21.47 -0.75
CA GLY A 491 -9.71 22.13 -1.56
C GLY A 491 -9.40 21.50 -2.91
N ILE A 492 -10.16 20.47 -3.34
CA ILE A 492 -9.90 19.74 -4.58
C ILE A 492 -10.86 20.14 -5.68
N ALA A 493 -10.33 20.68 -6.77
CA ALA A 493 -11.07 20.90 -8.01
C ALA A 493 -11.11 19.63 -8.85
N PRO A 494 -12.30 19.23 -9.39
CA PRO A 494 -12.42 18.07 -10.25
C PRO A 494 -11.56 18.19 -11.52
N GLN A 495 -10.75 17.17 -11.78
CA GLN A 495 -9.91 17.12 -12.98
C GLN A 495 -9.47 15.68 -13.26
N THR A 496 -9.54 15.24 -14.51
CA THR A 496 -8.95 13.96 -14.93
C THR A 496 -7.60 14.22 -15.61
N ILE A 497 -6.57 13.50 -15.17
CA ILE A 497 -5.18 13.69 -15.59
C ILE A 497 -4.63 12.35 -16.06
N GLY A 498 -4.26 12.27 -17.35
CA GLY A 498 -3.69 11.06 -17.99
C GLY A 498 -2.16 10.98 -17.92
N THR A 499 -1.48 12.02 -17.43
CA THR A 499 -0.03 11.98 -17.26
C THR A 499 0.33 11.07 -16.11
N PRO A 500 1.26 10.09 -16.28
CA PRO A 500 1.71 9.22 -15.21
C PRO A 500 2.29 10.00 -14.03
N VAL A 501 1.91 9.61 -12.82
CA VAL A 501 2.39 10.20 -11.56
C VAL A 501 2.99 9.14 -10.64
N ARG A 502 3.82 9.58 -9.70
CA ARG A 502 4.45 8.69 -8.72
C ARG A 502 3.69 8.71 -7.41
N VAL A 503 3.55 7.53 -6.79
CA VAL A 503 2.93 7.39 -5.46
C VAL A 503 3.71 8.15 -4.40
N ASP A 504 5.02 8.19 -4.51
CA ASP A 504 5.94 8.90 -3.60
C ASP A 504 5.56 10.38 -3.43
N CYS A 505 4.84 10.97 -4.43
CA CYS A 505 4.32 12.34 -4.36
C CYS A 505 3.06 12.48 -3.48
N LEU A 506 2.43 11.38 -3.04
CA LEU A 506 1.17 11.45 -2.30
C LEU A 506 1.36 12.05 -0.91
N ALA A 507 2.30 11.52 -0.12
CA ALA A 507 2.57 12.01 1.22
C ALA A 507 2.92 13.52 1.24
N PRO A 508 3.84 14.05 0.40
CA PRO A 508 4.12 15.48 0.36
C PRO A 508 2.92 16.31 -0.15
N THR A 509 2.06 15.76 -1.02
CA THR A 509 0.84 16.45 -1.47
C THR A 509 -0.15 16.63 -0.32
N VAL A 510 -0.38 15.58 0.46
CA VAL A 510 -1.25 15.67 1.65
C VAL A 510 -0.63 16.58 2.72
N SER A 511 0.69 16.49 2.93
CA SER A 511 1.40 17.40 3.86
C SER A 511 1.21 18.86 3.47
N LYS A 512 1.27 19.19 2.18
CA LYS A 512 1.00 20.55 1.68
C LYS A 512 -0.45 20.98 1.96
N ALA A 513 -1.42 20.10 1.72
CA ALA A 513 -2.83 20.38 2.00
C ALA A 513 -3.07 20.62 3.51
N LEU A 514 -2.36 19.93 4.38
CA LEU A 514 -2.37 20.09 5.82
C LEU A 514 -1.48 21.23 6.33
N ARG A 515 -0.66 21.85 5.46
CA ARG A 515 0.33 22.89 5.79
C ARG A 515 1.34 22.44 6.84
N ILE A 516 1.74 21.18 6.75
CA ILE A 516 2.77 20.57 7.62
C ILE A 516 4.00 20.21 6.79
N ARG A 517 5.08 19.85 7.45
CA ARG A 517 6.28 19.33 6.81
C ARG A 517 5.99 17.96 6.17
N ALA A 518 6.60 17.69 5.02
CA ALA A 518 6.62 16.34 4.44
C ALA A 518 7.43 15.37 5.34
N PRO A 519 7.16 14.06 5.29
CA PRO A 519 7.93 13.06 6.03
C PRO A 519 9.44 13.18 5.78
N SER A 520 10.24 12.82 6.79
CA SER A 520 11.68 13.10 6.82
C SER A 520 12.50 12.44 5.70
N GLY A 521 12.05 11.29 5.18
CA GLY A 521 12.69 10.59 4.06
C GLY A 521 12.16 11.01 2.69
N CYS A 522 11.17 11.90 2.62
CA CYS A 522 10.53 12.28 1.37
C CYS A 522 11.41 13.26 0.58
N SER A 523 11.74 12.91 -0.67
CA SER A 523 12.47 13.77 -1.61
C SER A 523 11.61 14.33 -2.73
N GLU A 524 10.37 13.89 -2.85
CA GLU A 524 9.47 14.24 -3.94
C GLU A 524 8.69 15.52 -3.66
N LEU A 525 8.31 16.19 -4.74
CA LEU A 525 7.49 17.39 -4.67
C LEU A 525 5.99 17.03 -4.66
N PRO A 526 5.13 17.86 -4.04
CA PRO A 526 3.69 17.69 -4.10
C PRO A 526 3.18 17.83 -5.55
N LEU A 527 2.10 17.11 -5.88
CA LEU A 527 1.47 17.10 -7.20
C LEU A 527 0.76 18.42 -7.54
N PHE A 528 0.34 19.20 -6.55
CA PHE A 528 -0.34 20.48 -6.71
C PHE A 528 -0.21 21.35 -5.47
#